data_ae8e0a4e74ff81438af1f85f9b1bc9b6
#
_entry.id   ae8e0a4e74ff81438af1f85f9b1bc9b6
#
_cell.length_a   1.000
_cell.length_b   1.000
_cell.length_c   1.000
_cell.angle_alpha   90.00
_cell.angle_beta   90.00
_cell.angle_gamma   90.00
#
_symmetry.space_group_name_H-M   'P 1'
#
loop_
_entity.id
_entity.type
_entity.pdbx_description
1 polymer ?
#
loop_
_entity_poly.entity_id
_entity_poly.type
_entity_poly.pdbx_seq_one_letter_code
_entity_poly.pdbx_strand_id
1 'polypeptide(L)'
;CLENFILWNQGLGETMSTEQVVNVPMDEKHDINFIGVIDRVIKGNDGGYLVIDYKTSKREKKKKTLMDDNQLKGYAWAIHKLYDVPYNKIYCAHYYPVTGNFVAVKFSKFQIDRWKKVQTEKVWRIRKKKKDEFWAQENVFCDWCEYKEACPRFQSESVVCQRIDEQKELKKSESSKKRTR
;
A
#
# COMPACT_ATOMS: atom_id res chain seq x y z
N CYS A 1 5.64 -24.30 -10.55
CA CYS A 1 5.56 -23.16 -9.59
C CYS A 1 6.45 -23.43 -8.38
N LEU A 2 6.20 -24.52 -7.63
CA LEU A 2 6.98 -24.88 -6.44
C LEU A 2 8.44 -25.23 -6.80
N GLU A 3 8.66 -26.00 -7.86
CA GLU A 3 9.99 -26.32 -8.36
C GLU A 3 10.81 -25.08 -8.70
N ASN A 4 10.22 -24.12 -9.44
CA ASN A 4 10.88 -22.86 -9.75
C ASN A 4 11.28 -22.10 -8.47
N PHE A 5 10.40 -22.10 -7.47
CA PHE A 5 10.70 -21.46 -6.19
C PHE A 5 11.85 -22.13 -5.45
N ILE A 6 11.86 -23.47 -5.38
CA ILE A 6 12.91 -24.22 -4.71
C ILE A 6 14.27 -23.98 -5.36
N LEU A 7 14.36 -24.11 -6.70
CA LEU A 7 15.59 -23.88 -7.45
C LEU A 7 16.11 -22.45 -7.28
N TRP A 8 15.23 -21.46 -7.39
CA TRP A 8 15.58 -20.06 -7.23
C TRP A 8 16.07 -19.77 -5.79
N ASN A 9 15.40 -20.34 -4.80
CA ASN A 9 15.71 -20.12 -3.39
C ASN A 9 17.08 -20.67 -2.96
N GLN A 10 17.59 -21.71 -3.61
CA GLN A 10 18.90 -22.31 -3.30
C GLN A 10 20.06 -21.33 -3.55
N GLY A 11 19.91 -20.37 -4.46
CA GLY A 11 20.94 -19.37 -4.79
C GLY A 11 20.87 -18.08 -3.97
N LEU A 12 19.92 -17.96 -3.07
CA LEU A 12 19.73 -16.75 -2.27
C LEU A 12 20.52 -16.79 -0.96
N GLY A 13 20.94 -15.64 -0.50
CA GLY A 13 21.55 -15.46 0.81
C GLY A 13 20.60 -15.77 1.97
N GLU A 14 21.09 -15.58 3.20
CA GLU A 14 20.31 -15.82 4.41
C GLU A 14 19.09 -14.88 4.49
N THR A 15 17.92 -15.48 4.75
CA THR A 15 16.70 -14.72 4.98
C THR A 15 16.77 -14.05 6.33
N MET A 16 16.71 -12.73 6.34
CA MET A 16 16.67 -11.93 7.54
C MET A 16 15.27 -11.91 8.18
N SER A 17 14.23 -11.78 7.35
CA SER A 17 12.83 -11.78 7.80
C SER A 17 11.89 -12.20 6.68
N THR A 18 10.73 -12.73 7.10
CA THR A 18 9.55 -12.98 6.24
C THR A 18 8.34 -12.31 6.87
N GLU A 19 7.36 -11.91 6.05
CA GLU A 19 6.12 -11.24 6.49
C GLU A 19 6.39 -10.08 7.46
N GLN A 20 7.44 -9.31 7.16
CA GLN A 20 7.89 -8.24 8.05
C GLN A 20 6.91 -7.05 8.00
N VAL A 21 6.19 -6.86 9.10
CA VAL A 21 5.38 -5.66 9.29
C VAL A 21 6.30 -4.45 9.47
N VAL A 22 6.08 -3.43 8.66
CA VAL A 22 6.81 -2.16 8.73
C VAL A 22 5.83 -1.01 9.02
N ASN A 23 6.24 -0.13 9.92
CA ASN A 23 5.54 1.11 10.22
C ASN A 23 6.61 2.20 10.41
N VAL A 24 6.79 3.04 9.40
CA VAL A 24 7.85 4.06 9.38
C VAL A 24 7.28 5.44 9.07
N PRO A 25 7.75 6.48 9.78
CA PRO A 25 7.22 7.82 9.61
C PRO A 25 7.62 8.41 8.25
N MET A 26 6.64 8.90 7.52
CA MET A 26 6.83 9.70 6.31
C MET A 26 6.83 11.21 6.62
N ASP A 27 5.99 11.63 7.55
CA ASP A 27 5.88 13.00 8.04
C ASP A 27 5.51 12.96 9.52
N GLU A 28 6.49 13.09 10.39
CA GLU A 28 6.31 13.02 11.85
C GLU A 28 5.44 14.16 12.38
N LYS A 29 5.61 15.37 11.82
CA LYS A 29 4.86 16.56 12.24
C LYS A 29 3.35 16.38 12.08
N HIS A 30 2.95 15.57 11.12
CA HIS A 30 1.54 15.41 10.76
C HIS A 30 1.04 13.97 10.96
N ASP A 31 1.81 13.13 11.65
CA ASP A 31 1.48 11.73 11.92
C ASP A 31 1.06 10.98 10.64
N ILE A 32 1.93 11.03 9.64
CA ILE A 32 1.75 10.28 8.38
C ILE A 32 2.81 9.19 8.33
N ASN A 33 2.37 7.93 8.38
CA ASN A 33 3.22 6.77 8.35
C ASN A 33 3.03 5.95 7.07
N PHE A 34 4.10 5.32 6.61
CA PHE A 34 4.03 4.20 5.68
C PHE A 34 3.89 2.91 6.49
N ILE A 35 2.81 2.18 6.22
CA ILE A 35 2.55 0.88 6.82
C ILE A 35 2.49 -0.15 5.69
N GLY A 36 3.14 -1.28 5.88
CA GLY A 36 3.15 -2.38 4.92
C GLY A 36 3.63 -3.67 5.52
N VAL A 37 3.50 -4.75 4.75
CA VAL A 37 4.08 -6.06 5.06
C VAL A 37 5.01 -6.41 3.92
N ILE A 38 6.27 -6.68 4.23
CA ILE A 38 7.29 -7.11 3.27
C ILE A 38 7.35 -8.64 3.30
N ASP A 39 7.09 -9.29 2.17
CA ASP A 39 7.02 -10.74 2.12
C ASP A 39 8.35 -11.39 2.53
N ARG A 40 9.49 -10.86 2.05
CA ARG A 40 10.81 -11.37 2.43
C ARG A 40 11.90 -10.31 2.32
N VAL A 41 12.79 -10.29 3.29
CA VAL A 41 14.02 -9.48 3.29
C VAL A 41 15.23 -10.39 3.43
N ILE A 42 16.20 -10.19 2.56
CA ILE A 42 17.49 -10.88 2.58
C ILE A 42 18.59 -9.85 2.78
N LYS A 43 19.54 -10.13 3.66
CA LYS A 43 20.74 -9.34 3.86
C LYS A 43 21.91 -10.00 3.12
N GLY A 44 22.53 -9.26 2.21
CA GLY A 44 23.72 -9.70 1.50
C GLY A 44 24.99 -9.55 2.34
N ASN A 45 26.01 -10.32 2.01
CA ASN A 45 27.32 -10.26 2.67
C ASN A 45 28.05 -8.91 2.48
N ASP A 46 27.68 -8.16 1.46
CA ASP A 46 28.17 -6.81 1.16
C ASP A 46 27.45 -5.70 1.97
N GLY A 47 26.57 -6.10 2.89
CA GLY A 47 25.73 -5.20 3.68
C GLY A 47 24.57 -4.59 2.90
N GLY A 48 24.29 -5.08 1.69
CA GLY A 48 23.11 -4.72 0.91
C GLY A 48 21.86 -5.47 1.35
N TYR A 49 20.71 -5.03 0.90
CA TYR A 49 19.41 -5.64 1.19
C TYR A 49 18.67 -5.95 -0.10
N LEU A 50 18.05 -7.12 -0.13
CA LEU A 50 17.11 -7.53 -1.18
C LEU A 50 15.73 -7.70 -0.57
N VAL A 51 14.80 -6.86 -1.00
CA VAL A 51 13.38 -6.92 -0.66
C VAL A 51 12.66 -7.65 -1.77
N ILE A 52 11.95 -8.70 -1.44
CA ILE A 52 11.21 -9.53 -2.40
C ILE A 52 9.73 -9.44 -2.09
N ASP A 53 8.95 -9.22 -3.15
CA ASP A 53 7.50 -9.28 -3.15
C ASP A 53 7.07 -10.37 -4.14
N TYR A 54 6.32 -11.37 -3.63
CA TYR A 54 5.88 -12.52 -4.42
C TYR A 54 4.60 -12.20 -5.19
N LYS A 55 4.62 -12.44 -6.51
CA LYS A 55 3.48 -12.19 -7.39
C LYS A 55 2.99 -13.47 -8.05
N THR A 56 1.79 -13.93 -7.73
CA THR A 56 1.17 -15.13 -8.31
C THR A 56 0.67 -14.93 -9.74
N SER A 57 0.73 -13.72 -10.25
CA SER A 57 0.34 -13.36 -11.62
C SER A 57 1.24 -14.04 -12.65
N LYS A 58 0.64 -14.57 -13.73
CA LYS A 58 1.37 -15.03 -14.93
C LYS A 58 1.93 -13.87 -15.77
N ARG A 59 1.37 -12.67 -15.61
CA ARG A 59 1.79 -11.46 -16.34
C ARG A 59 2.81 -10.67 -15.51
N GLU A 60 4.03 -10.68 -15.99
CA GLU A 60 5.14 -10.00 -15.33
C GLU A 60 5.18 -8.51 -15.66
N LYS A 61 5.53 -7.71 -14.67
CA LYS A 61 5.83 -6.29 -14.90
C LYS A 61 7.26 -6.14 -15.43
N LYS A 62 7.44 -5.32 -16.46
CA LYS A 62 8.76 -4.94 -16.95
C LYS A 62 9.47 -4.06 -15.94
N LYS A 63 10.82 -4.09 -15.95
CA LYS A 63 11.66 -3.26 -15.07
C LYS A 63 11.25 -1.78 -15.07
N LYS A 64 10.93 -1.21 -16.24
CA LYS A 64 10.46 0.18 -16.37
C LYS A 64 9.19 0.43 -15.54
N THR A 65 8.25 -0.52 -15.53
CA THR A 65 7.01 -0.41 -14.74
C THR A 65 7.29 -0.54 -13.24
N LEU A 66 8.24 -1.39 -12.84
CA LEU A 66 8.64 -1.52 -11.43
C LEU A 66 9.27 -0.23 -10.89
N MET A 67 9.95 0.56 -11.71
CA MET A 67 10.51 1.85 -11.30
C MET A 67 9.42 2.84 -10.84
N ASP A 68 8.16 2.65 -11.27
CA ASP A 68 7.02 3.47 -10.86
C ASP A 68 6.17 2.82 -9.76
N ASP A 69 6.54 1.62 -9.32
CA ASP A 69 5.79 0.88 -8.31
C ASP A 69 5.86 1.56 -6.93
N ASN A 70 4.69 1.93 -6.40
CA ASN A 70 4.60 2.65 -5.12
C ASN A 70 4.89 1.73 -3.92
N GLN A 71 4.56 0.45 -4.01
CA GLN A 71 4.79 -0.54 -2.97
C GLN A 71 6.30 -0.75 -2.78
N LEU A 72 7.02 -1.01 -3.87
CA LEU A 72 8.47 -1.19 -3.83
C LEU A 72 9.22 0.07 -3.36
N LYS A 73 8.76 1.27 -3.75
CA LYS A 73 9.32 2.52 -3.22
C LYS A 73 9.11 2.66 -1.71
N GLY A 74 7.93 2.28 -1.23
CA GLY A 74 7.63 2.26 0.20
C GLY A 74 8.49 1.26 0.96
N TYR A 75 8.71 0.09 0.41
CA TYR A 75 9.61 -0.91 0.99
C TYR A 75 11.06 -0.43 1.03
N ALA A 76 11.56 0.18 -0.05
CA ALA A 76 12.90 0.78 -0.05
C ALA A 76 13.04 1.89 1.02
N TRP A 77 12.01 2.72 1.19
CA TRP A 77 11.95 3.71 2.26
C TRP A 77 11.99 3.07 3.65
N ALA A 78 11.18 2.02 3.87
CA ALA A 78 11.11 1.33 5.14
C ALA A 78 12.46 0.69 5.52
N ILE A 79 13.09 -0.04 4.61
CA ILE A 79 14.40 -0.67 4.82
C ILE A 79 15.49 0.38 5.13
N HIS A 80 15.51 1.49 4.36
CA HIS A 80 16.41 2.59 4.64
C HIS A 80 16.25 3.13 6.06
N LYS A 81 14.99 3.34 6.50
CA LYS A 81 14.70 3.90 7.82
C LYS A 81 14.96 2.94 8.97
N LEU A 82 14.69 1.66 8.80
CA LEU A 82 14.82 0.64 9.85
C LEU A 82 16.27 0.21 10.08
N TYR A 83 17.07 0.18 9.01
CA TYR A 83 18.42 -0.39 9.06
C TYR A 83 19.53 0.61 8.73
N ASP A 84 19.19 1.89 8.55
CA ASP A 84 20.11 2.98 8.21
C ASP A 84 21.03 2.65 7.02
N VAL A 85 20.49 1.97 6.02
CA VAL A 85 21.22 1.53 4.84
C VAL A 85 20.96 2.46 3.66
N PRO A 86 22.00 2.89 2.89
CA PRO A 86 21.81 3.79 1.76
C PRO A 86 21.04 3.12 0.61
N TYR A 87 20.22 3.89 -0.13
CA TYR A 87 19.34 3.38 -1.19
C TYR A 87 20.07 2.63 -2.31
N ASN A 88 21.32 2.96 -2.61
CA ASN A 88 22.11 2.27 -3.61
C ASN A 88 22.48 0.83 -3.20
N LYS A 89 22.29 0.47 -1.93
CA LYS A 89 22.45 -0.89 -1.38
C LYS A 89 21.12 -1.62 -1.16
N ILE A 90 19.98 -1.04 -1.57
CA ILE A 90 18.66 -1.67 -1.45
C ILE A 90 18.15 -2.05 -2.82
N TYR A 91 17.94 -3.34 -3.03
CA TYR A 91 17.26 -3.91 -4.19
C TYR A 91 15.84 -4.24 -3.80
N CYS A 92 14.86 -3.88 -4.65
CA CYS A 92 13.47 -4.27 -4.48
C CYS A 92 13.06 -5.07 -5.72
N ALA A 93 12.38 -6.19 -5.52
CA ALA A 93 12.10 -7.11 -6.60
C ALA A 93 10.70 -7.70 -6.52
N HIS A 94 10.12 -7.99 -7.69
CA HIS A 94 9.05 -8.96 -7.82
C HIS A 94 9.64 -10.31 -8.22
N TYR A 95 9.25 -11.36 -7.52
CA TYR A 95 9.46 -12.74 -7.94
C TYR A 95 8.13 -13.36 -8.34
N TYR A 96 8.11 -14.02 -9.48
CA TYR A 96 6.94 -14.65 -10.07
C TYR A 96 7.09 -16.19 -10.02
N PRO A 97 6.62 -16.88 -8.96
CA PRO A 97 6.81 -18.32 -8.81
C PRO A 97 6.22 -19.15 -9.96
N VAL A 98 5.16 -18.64 -10.60
CA VAL A 98 4.50 -19.33 -11.72
C VAL A 98 5.42 -19.46 -12.94
N THR A 99 6.16 -18.39 -13.25
CA THR A 99 7.05 -18.33 -14.42
C THR A 99 8.52 -18.56 -14.06
N GLY A 100 8.88 -18.46 -12.77
CA GLY A 100 10.26 -18.55 -12.29
C GLY A 100 11.04 -17.25 -12.49
N ASN A 101 10.41 -16.17 -12.95
CA ASN A 101 11.10 -14.94 -13.28
C ASN A 101 11.26 -14.01 -12.08
N PHE A 102 12.36 -13.26 -12.13
CA PHE A 102 12.77 -12.32 -11.10
C PHE A 102 13.11 -10.97 -11.75
N VAL A 103 12.45 -9.90 -11.30
CA VAL A 103 12.68 -8.55 -11.82
C VAL A 103 13.00 -7.62 -10.67
N ALA A 104 14.24 -7.11 -10.63
CA ALA A 104 14.74 -6.25 -9.56
C ALA A 104 15.02 -4.82 -10.05
N VAL A 105 14.80 -3.88 -9.15
CA VAL A 105 15.08 -2.45 -9.32
C VAL A 105 15.78 -1.87 -8.10
N LYS A 106 16.47 -0.75 -8.27
CA LYS A 106 16.94 0.13 -7.21
C LYS A 106 16.37 1.52 -7.41
N PHE A 107 16.13 2.22 -6.32
CA PHE A 107 15.65 3.59 -6.35
C PHE A 107 16.75 4.54 -5.86
N SER A 108 16.89 5.68 -6.52
CA SER A 108 17.72 6.76 -6.02
C SER A 108 17.01 7.50 -4.87
N LYS A 109 17.80 8.19 -4.05
CA LYS A 109 17.26 9.07 -3.00
C LYS A 109 16.24 10.08 -3.58
N PHE A 110 16.55 10.68 -4.72
CA PHE A 110 15.65 11.63 -5.39
C PHE A 110 14.28 11.00 -5.75
N GLN A 111 14.27 9.77 -6.26
CA GLN A 111 13.01 9.07 -6.60
C GLN A 111 12.18 8.77 -5.35
N ILE A 112 12.82 8.37 -4.26
CA ILE A 112 12.12 8.12 -2.98
C ILE A 112 11.61 9.43 -2.37
N ASP A 113 12.39 10.48 -2.33
CA ASP A 113 11.97 11.78 -1.78
C ASP A 113 10.78 12.36 -2.57
N ARG A 114 10.82 12.27 -3.92
CA ARG A 114 9.69 12.67 -4.77
C ARG A 114 8.44 11.82 -4.51
N TRP A 115 8.60 10.50 -4.42
CA TRP A 115 7.51 9.59 -4.11
C TRP A 115 6.89 9.92 -2.75
N LYS A 116 7.72 10.06 -1.72
CA LYS A 116 7.29 10.42 -0.36
C LYS A 116 6.48 11.72 -0.35
N LYS A 117 6.97 12.78 -1.00
CA LYS A 117 6.24 14.05 -1.13
C LYS A 117 4.86 13.85 -1.75
N VAL A 118 4.78 13.13 -2.87
CA VAL A 118 3.51 12.86 -3.56
C VAL A 118 2.52 12.08 -2.68
N GLN A 119 2.98 11.06 -1.94
CA GLN A 119 2.11 10.29 -1.06
C GLN A 119 1.64 11.14 0.14
N THR A 120 2.53 11.90 0.76
CA THR A 120 2.18 12.82 1.85
C THR A 120 1.14 13.86 1.40
N GLU A 121 1.31 14.46 0.23
CA GLU A 121 0.33 15.39 -0.36
C GLU A 121 -1.03 14.74 -0.64
N LYS A 122 -1.05 13.45 -1.04
CA LYS A 122 -2.31 12.70 -1.22
C LYS A 122 -3.04 12.52 0.11
N VAL A 123 -2.33 12.13 1.18
CA VAL A 123 -2.92 12.00 2.52
C VAL A 123 -3.49 13.33 2.98
N TRP A 124 -2.76 14.43 2.78
CA TRP A 124 -3.23 15.77 3.10
C TRP A 124 -4.50 16.14 2.36
N ARG A 125 -4.57 15.88 1.07
CA ARG A 125 -5.78 16.12 0.28
C ARG A 125 -6.97 15.33 0.80
N ILE A 126 -6.77 14.07 1.18
CA ILE A 126 -7.81 13.23 1.76
C ILE A 126 -8.26 13.78 3.11
N ARG A 127 -7.32 14.13 4.01
CA ARG A 127 -7.64 14.68 5.35
C ARG A 127 -8.38 16.02 5.31
N LYS A 128 -8.14 16.82 4.28
CA LYS A 128 -8.83 18.13 4.09
C LYS A 128 -10.21 18.02 3.49
N LYS A 129 -10.54 16.90 2.84
CA LYS A 129 -11.86 16.71 2.24
C LYS A 129 -12.95 16.59 3.30
N LYS A 130 -14.07 17.25 3.07
CA LYS A 130 -15.30 17.05 3.81
C LYS A 130 -15.98 15.75 3.36
N LYS A 131 -16.89 15.23 4.18
CA LYS A 131 -17.55 13.96 3.93
C LYS A 131 -18.34 13.95 2.60
N ASP A 132 -18.94 15.05 2.25
CA ASP A 132 -19.74 15.28 1.03
C ASP A 132 -18.88 15.45 -0.25
N GLU A 133 -17.56 15.61 -0.09
CA GLU A 133 -16.64 15.70 -1.22
C GLU A 133 -16.08 14.33 -1.67
N PHE A 134 -16.51 13.23 -1.01
CA PHE A 134 -16.16 11.86 -1.39
C PHE A 134 -17.32 11.24 -2.18
N TRP A 135 -17.21 11.23 -3.50
CA TRP A 135 -18.20 10.60 -4.38
C TRP A 135 -17.71 9.27 -4.92
N ALA A 136 -18.66 8.38 -5.10
CA ALA A 136 -18.41 7.08 -5.72
C ALA A 136 -18.10 7.26 -7.21
N GLN A 137 -17.03 6.60 -7.69
CA GLN A 137 -16.69 6.53 -9.10
C GLN A 137 -16.97 5.13 -9.62
N GLU A 138 -17.77 5.07 -10.70
CA GLU A 138 -18.06 3.82 -11.37
C GLU A 138 -16.83 3.28 -12.09
N ASN A 139 -16.59 1.97 -11.97
CA ASN A 139 -15.48 1.28 -12.60
C ASN A 139 -15.84 -0.20 -12.86
N VAL A 140 -14.96 -0.95 -13.51
CA VAL A 140 -15.17 -2.35 -13.91
C VAL A 140 -15.38 -3.33 -12.74
N PHE A 141 -15.09 -2.94 -11.51
CA PHE A 141 -15.29 -3.77 -10.32
C PHE A 141 -16.63 -3.52 -9.63
N CYS A 142 -17.44 -2.57 -10.10
CA CYS A 142 -18.72 -2.24 -9.47
C CYS A 142 -19.70 -3.41 -9.48
N ASP A 143 -19.63 -4.29 -10.49
CA ASP A 143 -20.52 -5.47 -10.56
C ASP A 143 -20.21 -6.52 -9.49
N TRP A 144 -19.00 -6.51 -8.93
CA TRP A 144 -18.56 -7.42 -7.86
C TRP A 144 -18.41 -6.72 -6.52
N CYS A 145 -18.85 -5.46 -6.43
CA CYS A 145 -18.72 -4.67 -5.22
C CYS A 145 -19.79 -5.06 -4.20
N GLU A 146 -19.38 -5.52 -3.04
CA GLU A 146 -20.29 -5.86 -1.92
C GLU A 146 -21.11 -4.66 -1.44
N TYR A 147 -20.64 -3.44 -1.69
CA TYR A 147 -21.32 -2.20 -1.33
C TYR A 147 -22.20 -1.63 -2.45
N LYS A 148 -22.40 -2.35 -3.57
CA LYS A 148 -23.16 -1.85 -4.73
C LYS A 148 -24.55 -1.39 -4.35
N GLU A 149 -25.27 -2.17 -3.55
CA GLU A 149 -26.64 -1.83 -3.10
C GLU A 149 -26.71 -0.62 -2.18
N ALA A 150 -25.62 -0.36 -1.41
CA ALA A 150 -25.53 0.81 -0.53
C ALA A 150 -24.85 2.01 -1.19
N CYS A 151 -24.34 1.85 -2.40
CA CYS A 151 -23.56 2.87 -3.09
C CYS A 151 -24.45 3.98 -3.65
N PRO A 152 -24.19 5.27 -3.32
CA PRO A 152 -24.98 6.39 -3.82
C PRO A 152 -25.07 6.47 -5.34
N ARG A 153 -24.09 5.87 -6.07
CA ARG A 153 -24.07 5.85 -7.54
C ARG A 153 -25.18 4.99 -8.15
N PHE A 154 -25.63 3.97 -7.41
CA PHE A 154 -26.64 3.00 -7.88
C PHE A 154 -27.97 3.10 -7.16
N GLN A 155 -28.12 4.08 -6.24
CA GLN A 155 -29.37 4.35 -5.54
C GLN A 155 -30.07 5.55 -6.14
N SER A 156 -31.42 5.52 -6.12
CA SER A 156 -32.22 6.70 -6.44
C SER A 156 -31.98 7.79 -5.39
N GLU A 157 -32.05 9.07 -5.80
CA GLU A 157 -31.86 10.21 -4.91
C GLU A 157 -32.75 10.16 -3.66
N SER A 158 -33.99 9.64 -3.78
CA SER A 158 -34.93 9.47 -2.66
C SER A 158 -34.40 8.57 -1.55
N VAL A 159 -33.72 7.45 -1.89
CA VAL A 159 -33.19 6.50 -0.91
C VAL A 159 -31.95 7.07 -0.21
N VAL A 160 -31.14 7.82 -0.94
CA VAL A 160 -29.96 8.50 -0.37
C VAL A 160 -30.37 9.57 0.62
N CYS A 161 -31.38 10.39 0.30
CA CYS A 161 -31.91 11.41 1.21
C CYS A 161 -32.50 10.81 2.49
N GLN A 162 -33.32 9.75 2.40
CA GLN A 162 -33.89 9.09 3.56
C GLN A 162 -32.81 8.57 4.53
N ARG A 163 -31.77 7.89 4.03
CA ARG A 163 -30.68 7.40 4.87
C ARG A 163 -29.83 8.51 5.53
N ILE A 164 -29.68 9.65 4.87
CA ILE A 164 -28.98 10.82 5.43
C ILE A 164 -29.80 11.40 6.60
N ASP A 165 -31.10 11.44 6.48
CA ASP A 165 -31.99 11.99 7.51
C ASP A 165 -32.10 11.03 8.71
N GLU A 166 -32.21 9.73 8.49
CA GLU A 166 -32.14 8.71 9.56
C GLU A 166 -30.82 8.79 10.35
N GLN A 167 -29.69 8.96 9.67
CA GLN A 167 -28.39 9.12 10.34
C GLN A 167 -28.29 10.42 11.15
N LYS A 168 -28.95 11.50 10.71
CA LYS A 168 -29.00 12.77 11.46
C LYS A 168 -29.86 12.63 12.73
N GLU A 169 -30.96 11.90 12.65
CA GLU A 169 -31.84 11.64 13.78
C GLU A 169 -31.18 10.74 14.83
N LEU A 170 -30.50 9.66 14.40
CA LEU A 170 -29.71 8.80 15.28
C LEU A 170 -28.65 9.59 16.06
N LYS A 171 -27.89 10.46 15.39
CA LYS A 171 -26.88 11.31 16.04
C LYS A 171 -27.49 12.33 17.01
N LYS A 172 -28.67 12.87 16.74
CA LYS A 172 -29.38 13.74 17.66
C LYS A 172 -29.83 13.00 18.93
N SER A 173 -30.31 11.77 18.78
CA SER A 173 -30.73 10.91 19.90
C SER A 173 -29.53 10.48 20.79
N GLU A 174 -28.37 10.21 20.21
CA GLU A 174 -27.14 9.89 20.96
C GLU A 174 -26.57 11.10 21.71
N SER A 175 -26.66 12.29 21.11
CA SER A 175 -26.19 13.51 21.72
C SER A 175 -27.10 13.98 22.89
N SER A 176 -28.40 13.69 22.83
CA SER A 176 -29.35 13.98 23.92
C SER A 176 -29.13 13.02 25.09
N LYS A 177 -28.84 11.71 24.85
CA LYS A 177 -28.52 10.73 25.89
C LYS A 177 -27.21 10.99 26.63
N LYS A 178 -26.25 11.69 26.00
CA LYS A 178 -24.98 12.11 26.64
C LYS A 178 -25.10 13.37 27.51
N ARG A 179 -26.18 14.16 27.36
CA ARG A 179 -26.45 15.36 28.18
C ARG A 179 -27.24 15.08 29.45
N THR A 180 -27.81 13.88 29.58
CA THR A 180 -28.62 13.45 30.73
C THR A 180 -27.91 12.46 31.67
N ARG A 181 -26.61 12.32 31.52
CA ARG A 181 -25.69 11.64 32.43
C ARG A 181 -24.60 12.59 32.88
#